data_38f11f042517a8d2b09ef0d00ac65413
#
_entry.id   38f11f042517a8d2b09ef0d00ac65413
#
_cell.length_a   1.000
_cell.length_b   1.000
_cell.length_c   1.000
_cell.angle_alpha   90.00
_cell.angle_beta   90.00
_cell.angle_gamma   90.00
#
_symmetry.space_group_name_H-M   'P 1'
#
loop_
_entity.id
_entity.type
_entity.pdbx_description
1 polymer ?
#
loop_
_entity_poly.entity_id
_entity_poly.type
_entity_poly.pdbx_seq_one_letter_code
_entity_poly.pdbx_strand_id
1 'polypeptide(L)'
;NKIIYWYKKYAPRGIQKLFYILKNIDELIKLGLFNFDLNKDTRMSQLTWTYANSSNVDKKFVSRITEYINAANNLDLQFDTSIEPDKSRQYEFEYTNMNMFPGEHYRMLVGIINTENFKNFMEIGTGSGIASKAILNKTNADINTFDIIPWREDDSHLTKVEFTNNRLTQIIENLSNPQSFRKYSELISSSDLILLDADKSGTFEDSLLTKISTISFESKYRLLFIDDIRYFSMYKIWKKIHNPKIDLTSFGHWSGSGLVDISNGLIYKD
;
A
#
# COMPACT_ATOMS: atom_id res chain seq x y z
N ASN A 1 -0.85 -13.78 15.88
CA ASN A 1 -0.07 -13.57 17.09
C ASN A 1 -0.98 -12.89 18.13
N LYS A 2 -1.57 -13.69 19.08
CA LYS A 2 -2.60 -13.23 20.05
C LYS A 2 -2.17 -12.01 20.88
N ILE A 3 -0.87 -11.85 21.12
CA ILE A 3 -0.30 -10.75 21.93
C ILE A 3 -0.38 -9.43 21.15
N ILE A 4 -0.03 -9.44 19.86
CA ILE A 4 -0.10 -8.24 18.99
C ILE A 4 -1.55 -7.80 18.80
N TYR A 5 -2.46 -8.76 18.64
CA TYR A 5 -3.89 -8.50 18.54
C TYR A 5 -4.45 -7.86 19.81
N TRP A 6 -4.16 -8.45 20.98
CA TRP A 6 -4.59 -7.91 22.28
C TRP A 6 -4.05 -6.49 22.49
N TYR A 7 -2.79 -6.28 22.16
CA TYR A 7 -2.12 -5.01 22.29
C TYR A 7 -2.76 -3.91 21.40
N LYS A 8 -3.00 -4.19 20.12
CA LYS A 8 -3.66 -3.24 19.20
C LYS A 8 -5.09 -2.91 19.65
N LYS A 9 -5.78 -3.84 20.30
CA LYS A 9 -7.19 -3.68 20.67
C LYS A 9 -7.42 -3.05 22.03
N TYR A 10 -6.58 -3.33 23.03
CA TYR A 10 -6.87 -3.05 24.44
C TYR A 10 -5.85 -2.16 25.13
N ALA A 11 -4.67 -1.96 24.59
CA ALA A 11 -3.67 -1.13 25.24
C ALA A 11 -4.04 0.36 25.12
N PRO A 12 -3.90 1.13 26.22
CA PRO A 12 -4.09 2.59 26.19
C PRO A 12 -3.20 3.24 25.12
N ARG A 13 -3.70 4.29 24.45
CA ARG A 13 -2.98 4.99 23.36
C ARG A 13 -1.55 5.39 23.71
N GLY A 14 -1.31 5.82 24.95
CA GLY A 14 0.03 6.15 25.41
C GLY A 14 0.99 4.95 25.40
N ILE A 15 0.51 3.77 25.82
CA ILE A 15 1.28 2.53 25.82
C ILE A 15 1.53 2.06 24.38
N GLN A 16 0.54 2.18 23.49
CA GLN A 16 0.71 1.87 22.05
C GLN A 16 1.79 2.75 21.42
N LYS A 17 1.76 4.07 21.67
CA LYS A 17 2.79 4.99 21.20
C LYS A 17 4.17 4.67 21.76
N LEU A 18 4.26 4.39 23.06
CA LEU A 18 5.53 4.05 23.69
C LEU A 18 6.14 2.77 23.12
N PHE A 19 5.32 1.72 22.96
CA PHE A 19 5.78 0.46 22.37
C PHE A 19 6.20 0.63 20.93
N TYR A 20 5.47 1.45 20.16
CA TYR A 20 5.84 1.77 18.80
C TYR A 20 7.19 2.50 18.71
N ILE A 21 7.42 3.48 19.58
CA ILE A 21 8.70 4.17 19.70
C ILE A 21 9.82 3.19 20.08
N LEU A 22 9.58 2.35 21.10
CA LEU A 22 10.58 1.37 21.56
C LEU A 22 10.90 0.31 20.48
N LYS A 23 9.89 -0.17 19.75
CA LYS A 23 10.09 -1.12 18.65
C LYS A 23 10.92 -0.54 17.51
N ASN A 24 10.82 0.76 17.29
CA ASN A 24 11.47 1.44 16.17
C ASN A 24 12.61 2.37 16.60
N ILE A 25 13.06 2.28 17.84
CA ILE A 25 14.05 3.21 18.41
C ILE A 25 15.34 3.26 17.60
N ASP A 26 15.80 2.12 17.10
CA ASP A 26 17.00 2.05 16.27
C ASP A 26 16.84 2.79 14.95
N GLU A 27 15.67 2.70 14.35
CA GLU A 27 15.35 3.41 13.10
C GLU A 27 15.15 4.90 13.35
N LEU A 28 14.51 5.27 14.47
CA LEU A 28 14.37 6.67 14.89
C LEU A 28 15.74 7.32 15.14
N ILE A 29 16.68 6.59 15.75
CA ILE A 29 18.06 7.04 15.97
C ILE A 29 18.77 7.18 14.61
N LYS A 30 18.67 6.19 13.73
CA LYS A 30 19.27 6.22 12.38
C LYS A 30 18.70 7.33 11.51
N LEU A 31 17.44 7.69 11.69
CA LEU A 31 16.80 8.81 11.00
C LEU A 31 17.19 10.17 11.61
N GLY A 32 18.00 10.18 12.67
CA GLY A 32 18.44 11.41 13.31
C GLY A 32 17.32 12.16 14.05
N LEU A 33 16.19 11.52 14.33
CA LEU A 33 15.05 12.16 15.01
C LEU A 33 15.41 12.65 16.41
N PHE A 34 16.45 12.10 17.02
CA PHE A 34 16.98 12.55 18.29
C PHE A 34 18.13 13.57 18.17
N ASN A 35 18.72 13.71 16.97
CA ASN A 35 19.83 14.62 16.71
C ASN A 35 19.47 15.82 15.83
N PHE A 36 18.23 15.92 15.36
CA PHE A 36 17.75 16.94 14.42
C PHE A 36 18.57 17.07 13.11
N ASP A 37 19.55 16.23 12.91
CA ASP A 37 20.34 16.18 11.70
C ASP A 37 19.69 15.19 10.73
N LEU A 38 18.54 15.59 10.22
CA LEU A 38 17.88 14.86 9.14
C LEU A 38 18.81 14.90 7.94
N ASN A 39 19.38 13.77 7.61
CA ASN A 39 20.28 13.61 6.48
C ASN A 39 19.59 14.18 5.23
N LYS A 40 20.10 15.29 4.72
CA LYS A 40 19.54 16.02 3.58
C LYS A 40 19.42 15.11 2.35
N ASP A 41 20.35 14.20 2.19
CA ASP A 41 20.38 13.27 1.06
C ASP A 41 19.18 12.31 1.04
N THR A 42 18.67 11.95 2.22
CA THR A 42 17.51 11.07 2.34
C THR A 42 16.23 11.72 1.80
N ARG A 43 16.05 13.02 2.04
CA ARG A 43 14.87 13.75 1.56
C ARG A 43 14.96 14.08 0.06
N MET A 44 16.11 14.48 -0.40
CA MET A 44 16.28 14.88 -1.81
C MET A 44 16.15 13.69 -2.76
N SER A 45 16.67 12.53 -2.38
CA SER A 45 16.58 11.32 -3.21
C SER A 45 15.15 10.79 -3.36
N GLN A 46 14.25 11.17 -2.49
CA GLN A 46 12.85 10.73 -2.50
C GLN A 46 11.95 11.54 -3.44
N LEU A 47 12.38 12.73 -3.82
CA LEU A 47 11.61 13.61 -4.69
C LEU A 47 11.93 13.41 -6.17
N THR A 48 12.94 12.62 -6.49
CA THR A 48 13.39 12.41 -7.87
C THR A 48 12.88 11.08 -8.42
N TRP A 49 12.66 11.08 -9.71
CA TRP A 49 12.42 9.86 -10.47
C TRP A 49 13.65 8.95 -10.37
N THR A 50 13.45 7.71 -9.96
CA THR A 50 14.54 6.74 -9.87
C THR A 50 14.29 5.60 -10.84
N TYR A 51 15.19 5.45 -11.78
CA TYR A 51 15.22 4.33 -12.72
C TYR A 51 16.42 3.45 -12.40
N ALA A 52 16.19 2.17 -12.25
CA ALA A 52 17.27 1.23 -12.05
C ALA A 52 18.10 1.12 -13.33
N ASN A 53 19.41 1.31 -13.21
CA ASN A 53 20.39 1.04 -14.26
C ASN A 53 20.07 1.66 -15.65
N SER A 54 19.22 2.67 -15.72
CA SER A 54 18.86 3.32 -16.97
C SER A 54 19.27 4.78 -16.96
N SER A 55 20.00 5.20 -17.98
CA SER A 55 20.28 6.60 -18.27
C SER A 55 19.10 7.31 -18.97
N ASN A 56 18.13 6.53 -19.45
CA ASN A 56 16.99 7.04 -20.20
C ASN A 56 15.71 6.90 -19.35
N VAL A 57 15.02 8.02 -19.21
CA VAL A 57 13.69 8.07 -18.63
C VAL A 57 12.72 7.33 -19.52
N ASP A 58 11.98 6.35 -18.99
CA ASP A 58 10.89 5.72 -19.72
C ASP A 58 9.75 6.73 -19.91
N LYS A 59 9.73 7.38 -21.07
CA LYS A 59 8.75 8.39 -21.42
C LYS A 59 7.33 7.87 -21.39
N LYS A 60 7.13 6.59 -21.70
CA LYS A 60 5.81 5.97 -21.68
C LYS A 60 5.29 5.81 -20.27
N PHE A 61 6.14 5.38 -19.35
CA PHE A 61 5.79 5.29 -17.93
C PHE A 61 5.45 6.69 -17.35
N VAL A 62 6.27 7.70 -17.67
CA VAL A 62 6.02 9.10 -17.26
C VAL A 62 4.68 9.61 -17.78
N SER A 63 4.38 9.40 -19.06
CA SER A 63 3.11 9.82 -19.67
C SER A 63 1.91 9.20 -18.95
N ARG A 64 1.96 7.91 -18.68
CA ARG A 64 0.90 7.20 -17.95
C ARG A 64 0.65 7.76 -16.55
N ILE A 65 1.72 8.10 -15.83
CA ILE A 65 1.56 8.69 -14.49
C ILE A 65 0.81 10.02 -14.55
N THR A 66 1.07 10.84 -15.55
CA THR A 66 0.31 12.07 -15.76
C THR A 66 -1.18 11.79 -16.02
N GLU A 67 -1.48 10.75 -16.78
CA GLU A 67 -2.86 10.31 -17.02
C GLU A 67 -3.53 9.83 -15.72
N TYR A 68 -2.82 9.07 -14.90
CA TYR A 68 -3.32 8.60 -13.59
C TYR A 68 -3.62 9.76 -12.64
N ILE A 69 -2.72 10.74 -12.57
CA ILE A 69 -2.91 11.94 -11.75
C ILE A 69 -4.14 12.70 -12.20
N ASN A 70 -4.29 12.90 -13.52
CA ASN A 70 -5.46 13.58 -14.07
C ASN A 70 -6.75 12.81 -13.80
N ALA A 71 -6.74 11.49 -13.95
CA ALA A 71 -7.88 10.64 -13.62
C ALA A 71 -8.22 10.72 -12.13
N ALA A 72 -7.22 10.64 -11.24
CA ALA A 72 -7.40 10.75 -9.81
C ALA A 72 -7.97 12.11 -9.38
N ASN A 73 -7.50 13.20 -9.97
CA ASN A 73 -7.96 14.56 -9.64
C ASN A 73 -9.42 14.80 -10.03
N ASN A 74 -9.94 14.07 -11.00
CA ASN A 74 -11.34 14.16 -11.45
C ASN A 74 -12.29 13.23 -10.67
N LEU A 75 -11.76 12.44 -9.73
CA LEU A 75 -12.57 11.52 -8.92
C LEU A 75 -13.03 12.20 -7.63
N ASP A 76 -14.31 12.05 -7.34
CA ASP A 76 -14.88 12.30 -6.02
C ASP A 76 -15.17 10.95 -5.36
N LEU A 77 -14.45 10.66 -4.27
CA LEU A 77 -14.66 9.49 -3.45
C LEU A 77 -15.58 9.85 -2.27
N GLN A 78 -16.80 10.26 -2.57
CA GLN A 78 -17.80 10.38 -1.51
C GLN A 78 -18.25 8.97 -1.11
N PHE A 79 -18.03 8.65 0.14
CA PHE A 79 -18.58 7.46 0.77
C PHE A 79 -19.82 7.86 1.55
N ASP A 80 -20.77 6.94 1.63
CA ASP A 80 -21.91 7.11 2.52
C ASP A 80 -21.42 7.22 3.96
N THR A 81 -21.40 8.44 4.47
CA THR A 81 -21.01 8.77 5.85
C THR A 81 -22.12 8.46 6.85
N SER A 82 -23.24 7.89 6.42
CA SER A 82 -24.37 7.52 7.31
C SER A 82 -24.00 6.39 8.27
N ILE A 83 -22.93 5.64 7.98
CA ILE A 83 -22.32 4.71 8.93
C ILE A 83 -21.32 5.53 9.75
N GLU A 84 -21.77 6.13 10.87
CA GLU A 84 -20.85 6.74 11.81
C GLU A 84 -19.91 5.65 12.35
N PRO A 85 -18.59 5.77 12.13
CA PRO A 85 -17.65 4.88 12.78
C PRO A 85 -17.77 5.08 14.28
N ASP A 86 -17.64 3.99 15.03
CA ASP A 86 -17.56 4.06 16.49
C ASP A 86 -16.50 5.11 16.86
N LYS A 87 -16.94 6.21 17.48
CA LYS A 87 -16.12 7.39 17.87
C LYS A 87 -14.92 7.04 18.76
N SER A 88 -14.83 5.79 19.21
CA SER A 88 -13.69 5.28 19.99
C SER A 88 -12.44 5.03 19.13
N ARG A 89 -12.46 5.17 17.80
CA ARG A 89 -11.42 4.68 16.91
C ARG A 89 -10.67 5.76 16.15
N GLN A 90 -9.40 5.49 16.01
CA GLN A 90 -8.36 6.27 15.35
C GLN A 90 -8.61 6.60 13.86
N TYR A 91 -9.69 6.05 13.27
CA TYR A 91 -10.01 6.13 11.85
C TYR A 91 -10.91 7.31 11.46
N GLU A 92 -11.35 8.12 12.40
CA GLU A 92 -12.17 9.31 12.13
C GLU A 92 -11.46 10.29 11.19
N PHE A 93 -10.12 10.33 11.26
CA PHE A 93 -9.30 11.17 10.39
C PHE A 93 -9.24 10.65 8.94
N GLU A 94 -9.26 9.37 8.73
CA GLU A 94 -9.20 8.74 7.40
C GLU A 94 -10.52 8.93 6.64
N TYR A 95 -11.66 8.89 7.33
CA TYR A 95 -12.99 9.05 6.74
C TYR A 95 -13.21 10.43 6.11
N THR A 96 -12.79 11.46 6.79
CA THR A 96 -13.02 12.84 6.36
C THR A 96 -12.09 13.27 5.23
N ASN A 97 -11.03 12.50 4.96
CA ASN A 97 -9.92 12.95 4.11
C ASN A 97 -9.60 12.04 2.93
N MET A 98 -10.49 11.11 2.53
CA MET A 98 -10.23 10.24 1.38
C MET A 98 -10.02 10.99 0.06
N ASN A 99 -10.59 12.18 -0.07
CA ASN A 99 -10.40 13.07 -1.22
C ASN A 99 -9.31 14.12 -1.01
N MET A 100 -8.69 14.14 0.15
CA MET A 100 -7.70 15.13 0.55
C MET A 100 -6.47 14.42 1.12
N PHE A 101 -5.35 15.12 1.17
CA PHE A 101 -4.17 14.65 1.89
C PHE A 101 -4.55 14.32 3.37
N PRO A 102 -4.22 13.12 3.90
CA PRO A 102 -3.36 12.07 3.33
C PRO A 102 -4.08 10.97 2.52
N GLY A 103 -5.36 11.03 2.29
CA GLY A 103 -6.15 9.97 1.66
C GLY A 103 -6.14 9.95 0.12
N GLU A 104 -5.42 10.84 -0.54
CA GLU A 104 -5.44 10.98 -2.01
C GLU A 104 -4.91 9.77 -2.77
N HIS A 105 -4.11 8.91 -2.13
CA HIS A 105 -3.63 7.68 -2.74
C HIS A 105 -4.77 6.73 -3.12
N TYR A 106 -5.91 6.76 -2.45
CA TYR A 106 -7.09 5.97 -2.83
C TYR A 106 -7.66 6.42 -4.18
N ARG A 107 -7.71 7.75 -4.43
CA ARG A 107 -8.09 8.27 -5.75
C ARG A 107 -7.09 7.84 -6.83
N MET A 108 -5.81 7.83 -6.48
CA MET A 108 -4.74 7.38 -7.39
C MET A 108 -4.93 5.92 -7.78
N LEU A 109 -5.21 5.01 -6.83
CA LEU A 109 -5.48 3.60 -7.09
C LEU A 109 -6.67 3.43 -8.05
N VAL A 110 -7.77 4.11 -7.77
CA VAL A 110 -8.95 4.10 -8.65
C VAL A 110 -8.64 4.69 -10.04
N GLY A 111 -7.90 5.78 -10.09
CA GLY A 111 -7.47 6.42 -11.34
C GLY A 111 -6.63 5.48 -12.21
N ILE A 112 -5.67 4.78 -11.61
CA ILE A 112 -4.85 3.77 -12.29
C ILE A 112 -5.72 2.65 -12.87
N ILE A 113 -6.59 2.05 -12.03
CA ILE A 113 -7.44 0.93 -12.45
C ILE A 113 -8.34 1.32 -13.62
N ASN A 114 -8.97 2.48 -13.56
CA ASN A 114 -9.88 2.95 -14.60
C ASN A 114 -9.12 3.31 -15.90
N THR A 115 -7.98 3.98 -15.80
CA THR A 115 -7.18 4.38 -16.97
C THR A 115 -6.63 3.16 -17.71
N GLU A 116 -6.13 2.16 -16.99
CA GLU A 116 -5.58 0.95 -17.60
C GLU A 116 -6.63 -0.13 -17.85
N ASN A 117 -7.88 0.07 -17.41
CA ASN A 117 -8.93 -0.93 -17.45
C ASN A 117 -8.53 -2.25 -16.77
N PHE A 118 -7.79 -2.15 -15.68
CA PHE A 118 -7.36 -3.30 -14.89
C PHE A 118 -8.55 -4.06 -14.32
N LYS A 119 -8.44 -5.39 -14.27
CA LYS A 119 -9.53 -6.28 -13.84
C LYS A 119 -9.24 -6.98 -12.53
N ASN A 120 -7.98 -7.19 -12.21
CA ASN A 120 -7.56 -7.95 -11.04
C ASN A 120 -6.73 -7.05 -10.11
N PHE A 121 -7.34 -6.64 -9.01
CA PHE A 121 -6.67 -5.89 -7.97
C PHE A 121 -6.36 -6.79 -6.78
N MET A 122 -5.13 -6.72 -6.31
CA MET A 122 -4.70 -7.39 -5.09
C MET A 122 -4.28 -6.37 -4.05
N GLU A 123 -4.80 -6.50 -2.84
CA GLU A 123 -4.40 -5.72 -1.67
C GLU A 123 -3.70 -6.62 -0.66
N ILE A 124 -2.58 -6.18 -0.12
CA ILE A 124 -1.83 -6.88 0.93
C ILE A 124 -1.83 -5.97 2.16
N GLY A 125 -2.68 -6.30 3.11
CA GLY A 125 -3.10 -5.50 4.25
C GLY A 125 -4.50 -4.93 4.04
N THR A 126 -5.55 -5.69 4.43
CA THR A 126 -6.95 -5.21 4.35
C THR A 126 -7.16 -4.01 5.29
N GLY A 127 -6.58 -4.07 6.49
CA GLY A 127 -6.71 -3.03 7.49
C GLY A 127 -8.16 -2.62 7.73
N SER A 128 -8.46 -1.33 7.56
CA SER A 128 -9.81 -0.78 7.66
C SER A 128 -10.68 -1.02 6.42
N GLY A 129 -10.09 -1.52 5.31
CA GLY A 129 -10.79 -1.82 4.07
C GLY A 129 -11.11 -0.62 3.17
N ILE A 130 -10.51 0.55 3.43
CA ILE A 130 -10.80 1.77 2.66
C ILE A 130 -10.40 1.63 1.20
N ALA A 131 -9.20 1.10 0.90
CA ALA A 131 -8.74 0.94 -0.47
C ALA A 131 -9.65 -0.03 -1.23
N SER A 132 -9.95 -1.19 -0.65
CA SER A 132 -10.91 -2.15 -1.22
C SER A 132 -12.29 -1.52 -1.46
N LYS A 133 -12.80 -0.72 -0.51
CA LYS A 133 -14.10 -0.03 -0.67
C LYS A 133 -14.07 1.01 -1.80
N ALA A 134 -13.01 1.81 -1.87
CA ALA A 134 -12.85 2.80 -2.94
C ALA A 134 -12.88 2.13 -4.33
N ILE A 135 -12.13 1.06 -4.49
CA ILE A 135 -12.03 0.32 -5.74
C ILE A 135 -13.34 -0.38 -6.07
N LEU A 136 -13.98 -1.04 -5.11
CA LEU A 136 -15.26 -1.72 -5.32
C LEU A 136 -16.35 -0.77 -5.82
N ASN A 137 -16.38 0.45 -5.28
CA ASN A 137 -17.42 1.44 -5.59
C ASN A 137 -17.17 2.20 -6.90
N LYS A 138 -15.91 2.35 -7.33
CA LYS A 138 -15.54 3.25 -8.43
C LYS A 138 -14.92 2.55 -9.63
N THR A 139 -14.77 1.23 -9.58
CA THR A 139 -14.20 0.43 -10.66
C THR A 139 -15.01 -0.84 -10.89
N ASN A 140 -14.63 -1.59 -11.93
CA ASN A 140 -15.16 -2.92 -12.20
C ASN A 140 -14.13 -4.04 -11.95
N ALA A 141 -13.08 -3.76 -11.18
CA ALA A 141 -12.06 -4.74 -10.86
C ALA A 141 -12.54 -5.74 -9.80
N ASP A 142 -12.08 -6.98 -9.92
CA ASP A 142 -12.18 -7.99 -8.88
C ASP A 142 -11.07 -7.75 -7.85
N ILE A 143 -11.42 -7.90 -6.58
CA ILE A 143 -10.57 -7.53 -5.44
C ILE A 143 -10.26 -8.76 -4.62
N ASN A 144 -8.98 -9.08 -4.48
CA ASN A 144 -8.49 -10.04 -3.51
C ASN A 144 -7.65 -9.30 -2.48
N THR A 145 -8.14 -9.24 -1.24
CA THR A 145 -7.43 -8.58 -0.14
C THR A 145 -6.92 -9.59 0.88
N PHE A 146 -5.66 -9.44 1.28
CA PHE A 146 -4.98 -10.33 2.22
C PHE A 146 -4.78 -9.66 3.57
N ASP A 147 -5.06 -10.38 4.63
CA ASP A 147 -4.71 -9.96 5.98
C ASP A 147 -4.44 -11.19 6.86
N ILE A 148 -3.79 -11.00 7.99
CA ILE A 148 -3.66 -12.01 9.05
C ILE A 148 -4.80 -11.94 10.06
N ILE A 149 -5.65 -10.92 9.97
CA ILE A 149 -6.80 -10.68 10.84
C ILE A 149 -8.06 -10.74 10.00
N PRO A 150 -9.05 -11.57 10.38
CA PRO A 150 -10.35 -11.57 9.71
C PRO A 150 -11.01 -10.20 9.81
N TRP A 151 -11.66 -9.81 8.72
CA TRP A 151 -12.51 -8.65 8.67
C TRP A 151 -13.61 -8.71 9.73
N ARG A 152 -13.95 -7.55 10.27
CA ARG A 152 -15.01 -7.37 11.25
C ARG A 152 -15.73 -6.06 10.97
N GLU A 153 -17.05 -6.10 10.94
CA GLU A 153 -17.91 -4.97 10.60
C GLU A 153 -17.72 -3.77 11.55
N ASP A 154 -17.44 -4.04 12.81
CA ASP A 154 -17.21 -3.03 13.84
C ASP A 154 -15.82 -2.37 13.78
N ASP A 155 -14.93 -2.89 12.91
CA ASP A 155 -13.54 -2.44 12.75
C ASP A 155 -13.20 -2.02 11.31
N SER A 156 -14.19 -1.91 10.41
CA SER A 156 -13.95 -1.74 8.97
C SER A 156 -14.90 -0.74 8.35
N HIS A 157 -14.46 -0.14 7.26
CA HIS A 157 -15.30 0.62 6.34
C HIS A 157 -16.11 -0.28 5.40
N LEU A 158 -15.73 -1.55 5.33
CA LEU A 158 -16.50 -2.59 4.63
C LEU A 158 -17.62 -3.09 5.54
N THR A 159 -18.73 -3.46 4.92
CA THR A 159 -19.88 -4.07 5.58
C THR A 159 -20.11 -5.48 5.01
N LYS A 160 -21.02 -6.23 5.60
CA LYS A 160 -21.41 -7.54 5.04
C LYS A 160 -21.87 -7.45 3.60
N VAL A 161 -22.45 -6.31 3.21
CA VAL A 161 -22.96 -6.11 1.84
C VAL A 161 -21.84 -6.18 0.81
N GLU A 162 -20.69 -5.56 1.07
CA GLU A 162 -19.56 -5.62 0.14
C GLU A 162 -19.04 -7.05 -0.03
N PHE A 163 -19.05 -7.85 1.04
CA PHE A 163 -18.63 -9.27 0.97
C PHE A 163 -19.67 -10.20 0.31
N THR A 164 -20.91 -9.76 0.14
CA THR A 164 -21.88 -10.47 -0.71
C THR A 164 -21.68 -10.18 -2.21
N ASN A 165 -20.90 -9.16 -2.51
CA ASN A 165 -20.50 -8.86 -3.87
C ASN A 165 -19.40 -9.83 -4.30
N ASN A 166 -19.63 -10.60 -5.36
CA ASN A 166 -18.68 -11.61 -5.85
C ASN A 166 -17.32 -11.03 -6.31
N ARG A 167 -17.18 -9.70 -6.34
CA ARG A 167 -15.93 -9.03 -6.72
C ARG A 167 -14.96 -8.78 -5.54
N LEU A 168 -15.36 -9.03 -4.30
CA LEU A 168 -14.51 -8.84 -3.13
C LEU A 168 -14.31 -10.14 -2.37
N THR A 169 -13.07 -10.55 -2.21
CA THR A 169 -12.69 -11.72 -1.41
C THR A 169 -11.59 -11.35 -0.43
N GLN A 170 -11.83 -11.55 0.88
CA GLN A 170 -10.75 -11.49 1.86
C GLN A 170 -10.14 -12.86 2.09
N ILE A 171 -8.82 -12.92 2.08
CA ILE A 171 -8.01 -14.12 2.29
C ILE A 171 -7.19 -13.94 3.56
N ILE A 172 -7.42 -14.82 4.54
CA ILE A 172 -6.72 -14.75 5.84
C ILE A 172 -5.46 -15.59 5.77
N GLU A 173 -4.38 -14.97 5.34
CA GLU A 173 -3.08 -15.62 5.14
C GLU A 173 -1.92 -14.63 5.30
N ASN A 174 -0.79 -15.14 5.78
CA ASN A 174 0.46 -14.37 5.81
C ASN A 174 1.31 -14.72 4.59
N LEU A 175 1.38 -13.83 3.62
CA LEU A 175 2.16 -14.03 2.39
C LEU A 175 3.69 -14.02 2.60
N SER A 176 4.19 -13.62 3.77
CA SER A 176 5.60 -13.83 4.09
C SER A 176 5.92 -15.30 4.38
N ASN A 177 4.91 -16.13 4.68
CA ASN A 177 5.07 -17.58 4.83
C ASN A 177 5.27 -18.22 3.44
N PRO A 178 6.34 -19.05 3.26
CA PRO A 178 6.60 -19.68 1.96
C PRO A 178 5.49 -20.62 1.46
N GLN A 179 4.74 -21.24 2.35
CA GLN A 179 3.63 -22.13 1.96
C GLN A 179 2.44 -21.32 1.46
N SER A 180 2.03 -20.30 2.20
CA SER A 180 0.97 -19.37 1.79
C SER A 180 1.34 -18.66 0.48
N PHE A 181 2.58 -18.20 0.36
CA PHE A 181 3.05 -17.57 -0.88
C PHE A 181 2.93 -18.50 -2.09
N ARG A 182 3.38 -19.75 -1.98
CA ARG A 182 3.25 -20.74 -3.08
C ARG A 182 1.80 -21.03 -3.43
N LYS A 183 0.93 -21.15 -2.43
CA LYS A 183 -0.51 -21.38 -2.62
C LYS A 183 -1.18 -20.29 -3.46
N TYR A 184 -0.75 -19.04 -3.29
CA TYR A 184 -1.34 -17.88 -3.96
C TYR A 184 -0.47 -17.27 -5.06
N SER A 185 0.59 -17.94 -5.49
CA SER A 185 1.52 -17.43 -6.50
C SER A 185 0.85 -17.13 -7.86
N GLU A 186 -0.11 -17.96 -8.27
CA GLU A 186 -0.92 -17.71 -9.47
C GLU A 186 -1.79 -16.45 -9.32
N LEU A 187 -2.42 -16.26 -8.17
CA LEU A 187 -3.23 -15.08 -7.91
C LEU A 187 -2.36 -13.81 -7.94
N ILE A 188 -1.15 -13.86 -7.34
CA ILE A 188 -0.18 -12.77 -7.40
C ILE A 188 0.22 -12.50 -8.85
N SER A 189 0.55 -13.56 -9.62
CA SER A 189 1.00 -13.42 -11.00
C SER A 189 -0.09 -12.96 -11.97
N SER A 190 -1.36 -13.20 -11.66
CA SER A 190 -2.50 -12.76 -12.47
C SER A 190 -2.98 -11.34 -12.16
N SER A 191 -2.57 -10.77 -11.03
CA SER A 191 -2.99 -9.43 -10.61
C SER A 191 -2.44 -8.35 -11.55
N ASP A 192 -3.25 -7.35 -11.86
CA ASP A 192 -2.87 -6.21 -12.71
C ASP A 192 -2.25 -5.08 -11.89
N LEU A 193 -2.82 -4.83 -10.71
CA LEU A 193 -2.33 -3.88 -9.71
C LEU A 193 -2.24 -4.57 -8.36
N ILE A 194 -1.08 -4.50 -7.74
CA ILE A 194 -0.85 -4.99 -6.38
C ILE A 194 -0.63 -3.78 -5.48
N LEU A 195 -1.40 -3.65 -4.41
CA LEU A 195 -1.18 -2.71 -3.32
C LEU A 195 -0.47 -3.42 -2.17
N LEU A 196 0.66 -2.90 -1.74
CA LEU A 196 1.35 -3.32 -0.52
C LEU A 196 1.16 -2.26 0.57
N ASP A 197 0.26 -2.55 1.50
CA ASP A 197 -0.13 -1.69 2.62
C ASP A 197 -0.29 -2.51 3.90
N ALA A 198 0.78 -3.12 4.38
CA ALA A 198 0.74 -4.09 5.49
C ALA A 198 1.50 -3.63 6.74
N ASP A 199 2.46 -4.41 7.21
CA ASP A 199 3.07 -4.30 8.56
C ASP A 199 3.97 -3.06 8.77
N LYS A 200 4.63 -2.57 7.71
CA LYS A 200 5.60 -1.43 7.72
C LYS A 200 6.86 -1.66 8.58
N SER A 201 7.06 -2.88 9.07
CA SER A 201 8.28 -3.23 9.82
C SER A 201 9.52 -3.31 8.94
N GLY A 202 9.33 -3.43 7.64
CA GLY A 202 10.38 -3.72 6.67
C GLY A 202 10.75 -5.19 6.59
N THR A 203 10.51 -5.98 7.63
CA THR A 203 10.83 -7.42 7.64
C THR A 203 9.83 -8.22 6.81
N PHE A 204 8.55 -7.93 6.98
CA PHE A 204 7.49 -8.55 6.19
C PHE A 204 7.64 -8.18 4.72
N GLU A 205 7.79 -6.89 4.44
CA GLU A 205 7.89 -6.35 3.09
C GLU A 205 9.12 -6.88 2.36
N ASP A 206 10.30 -6.93 3.02
CA ASP A 206 11.52 -7.49 2.45
C ASP A 206 11.34 -8.96 2.07
N SER A 207 10.79 -9.76 2.99
CA SER A 207 10.50 -11.16 2.74
C SER A 207 9.50 -11.37 1.60
N LEU A 208 8.45 -10.55 1.54
CA LEU A 208 7.43 -10.64 0.51
C LEU A 208 7.96 -10.23 -0.87
N LEU A 209 8.62 -9.08 -0.97
CA LEU A 209 9.16 -8.57 -2.24
C LEU A 209 10.28 -9.46 -2.78
N THR A 210 11.10 -10.04 -1.90
CA THR A 210 12.06 -11.08 -2.29
C THR A 210 11.36 -12.27 -2.96
N LYS A 211 10.22 -12.71 -2.44
CA LYS A 211 9.46 -13.81 -3.07
C LYS A 211 8.77 -13.36 -4.35
N ILE A 212 8.16 -12.18 -4.38
CA ILE A 212 7.54 -11.64 -5.61
C ILE A 212 8.58 -11.53 -6.73
N SER A 213 9.83 -11.18 -6.43
CA SER A 213 10.90 -11.13 -7.44
C SER A 213 11.24 -12.48 -8.06
N THR A 214 10.81 -13.59 -7.48
CA THR A 214 10.97 -14.93 -8.05
C THR A 214 9.81 -15.36 -8.95
N ILE A 215 8.71 -14.59 -8.99
CA ILE A 215 7.56 -14.90 -9.84
C ILE A 215 7.88 -14.55 -11.29
N SER A 216 7.60 -15.49 -12.18
CA SER A 216 7.58 -15.24 -13.62
C SER A 216 6.21 -14.67 -13.97
N PHE A 217 6.15 -13.41 -14.35
CA PHE A 217 4.93 -12.77 -14.80
C PHE A 217 4.75 -12.95 -16.30
N GLU A 218 3.52 -13.17 -16.74
CA GLU A 218 3.20 -13.09 -18.15
C GLU A 218 3.41 -11.67 -18.68
N SER A 219 3.79 -11.53 -19.95
CA SER A 219 4.04 -10.24 -20.57
C SER A 219 2.76 -9.42 -20.72
N LYS A 220 2.39 -8.68 -19.68
CA LYS A 220 1.34 -7.66 -19.70
C LYS A 220 1.70 -6.50 -18.77
N TYR A 221 1.10 -5.35 -18.98
CA TYR A 221 1.32 -4.18 -18.12
C TYR A 221 0.80 -4.44 -16.71
N ARG A 222 1.65 -4.20 -15.73
CA ARG A 222 1.37 -4.43 -14.31
C ARG A 222 2.07 -3.44 -13.44
N LEU A 223 1.42 -3.12 -12.33
CA LEU A 223 1.93 -2.15 -11.38
C LEU A 223 1.93 -2.71 -9.95
N LEU A 224 2.92 -2.29 -9.19
CA LEU A 224 2.99 -2.45 -7.75
C LEU A 224 2.90 -1.06 -7.11
N PHE A 225 1.89 -0.83 -6.31
CA PHE A 225 1.74 0.36 -5.48
C PHE A 225 2.18 0.03 -4.06
N ILE A 226 3.08 0.81 -3.51
CA ILE A 226 3.60 0.61 -2.15
C ILE A 226 3.25 1.84 -1.33
N ASP A 227 2.51 1.62 -0.25
CA ASP A 227 2.23 2.67 0.70
C ASP A 227 3.36 2.85 1.72
N ASP A 228 3.44 4.05 2.31
CA ASP A 228 4.41 4.41 3.35
C ASP A 228 5.89 4.29 2.96
N ILE A 229 6.26 4.50 1.71
CA ILE A 229 7.65 4.32 1.22
C ILE A 229 8.69 5.18 1.94
N ARG A 230 8.26 6.22 2.67
CA ARG A 230 9.11 7.11 3.47
C ARG A 230 9.05 6.82 4.96
N TYR A 231 8.26 5.82 5.36
CA TYR A 231 8.03 5.52 6.75
C TYR A 231 9.07 4.52 7.27
N PHE A 232 9.88 4.92 8.27
CA PHE A 232 10.88 4.07 8.93
C PHE A 232 11.64 3.12 8.00
N SER A 233 11.45 1.80 8.20
CA SER A 233 12.15 0.75 7.46
C SER A 233 11.75 0.67 5.98
N MET A 234 10.59 1.20 5.61
CA MET A 234 10.09 1.15 4.24
C MET A 234 10.97 1.89 3.23
N TYR A 235 11.67 2.93 3.68
CA TYR A 235 12.64 3.61 2.82
C TYR A 235 13.75 2.67 2.29
N LYS A 236 14.24 1.76 3.13
CA LYS A 236 15.25 0.76 2.71
C LYS A 236 14.64 -0.21 1.70
N ILE A 237 13.40 -0.63 1.94
CA ILE A 237 12.65 -1.48 1.01
C ILE A 237 12.50 -0.81 -0.34
N TRP A 238 12.07 0.46 -0.34
CA TRP A 238 11.94 1.26 -1.55
C TRP A 238 13.24 1.36 -2.35
N LYS A 239 14.38 1.50 -1.69
CA LYS A 239 15.69 1.58 -2.35
C LYS A 239 16.11 0.29 -3.04
N LYS A 240 15.76 -0.87 -2.53
CA LYS A 240 16.08 -2.18 -3.11
C LYS A 240 15.30 -2.50 -4.39
N ILE A 241 14.26 -1.74 -4.71
CA ILE A 241 13.51 -1.91 -5.95
C ILE A 241 14.24 -1.20 -7.08
N HIS A 242 14.59 -1.92 -8.15
CA HIS A 242 15.36 -1.43 -9.28
C HIS A 242 14.55 -1.31 -10.60
N ASN A 243 13.26 -1.56 -10.55
CA ASN A 243 12.34 -1.31 -11.65
C ASN A 243 12.18 0.19 -11.93
N PRO A 244 11.63 0.58 -13.10
CA PRO A 244 11.06 1.90 -13.29
C PRO A 244 10.04 2.18 -12.18
N LYS A 245 10.28 3.25 -11.42
CA LYS A 245 9.47 3.59 -10.24
C LYS A 245 9.41 5.09 -10.03
N ILE A 246 8.35 5.54 -9.38
CA ILE A 246 8.17 6.93 -9.01
C ILE A 246 7.65 7.06 -7.58
N ASP A 247 8.18 8.06 -6.87
CA ASP A 247 7.66 8.53 -5.60
C ASP A 247 6.51 9.51 -5.85
N LEU A 248 5.31 9.12 -5.45
CA LEU A 248 4.07 9.88 -5.60
C LEU A 248 3.65 10.61 -4.31
N THR A 249 4.56 10.83 -3.38
CA THR A 249 4.23 11.44 -2.07
C THR A 249 3.49 12.77 -2.22
N SER A 250 3.81 13.57 -3.25
CA SER A 250 3.11 14.83 -3.51
C SER A 250 1.65 14.67 -3.97
N PHE A 251 1.26 13.48 -4.36
CA PHE A 251 -0.09 13.14 -4.87
C PHE A 251 -0.78 12.06 -4.04
N GLY A 252 -0.22 11.70 -2.91
CA GLY A 252 -0.69 10.58 -2.13
C GLY A 252 -0.67 10.86 -0.64
N HIS A 253 0.25 10.25 0.05
CA HIS A 253 0.27 10.20 1.48
C HIS A 253 1.55 10.86 2.04
N TRP A 254 1.47 11.51 3.21
CA TRP A 254 2.63 12.19 3.82
C TRP A 254 3.80 11.24 4.14
N SER A 255 3.50 9.99 4.47
CA SER A 255 4.48 8.92 4.70
C SER A 255 4.99 8.27 3.41
N GLY A 256 4.48 8.72 2.27
CA GLY A 256 4.95 8.39 0.95
C GLY A 256 4.17 7.27 0.27
N SER A 257 3.87 7.48 -1.00
CA SER A 257 3.29 6.46 -1.88
C SER A 257 4.22 6.24 -3.06
N GLY A 258 4.47 5.00 -3.42
CA GLY A 258 5.36 4.63 -4.52
C GLY A 258 4.66 3.78 -5.57
N LEU A 259 4.91 4.07 -6.83
CA LEU A 259 4.44 3.28 -7.96
C LEU A 259 5.61 2.66 -8.72
N VAL A 260 5.49 1.38 -9.02
CA VAL A 260 6.55 0.57 -9.65
C VAL A 260 5.97 -0.16 -10.86
N ASP A 261 6.62 -0.08 -12.01
CA ASP A 261 6.32 -0.91 -13.17
C ASP A 261 6.96 -2.30 -12.99
N ILE A 262 6.12 -3.32 -12.84
CA ILE A 262 6.53 -4.71 -12.69
C ILE A 262 6.12 -5.58 -13.89
N SER A 263 5.85 -4.98 -15.04
CA SER A 263 5.41 -5.68 -16.27
C SER A 263 6.38 -6.78 -16.71
N ASN A 264 7.66 -6.60 -16.42
CA ASN A 264 8.72 -7.58 -16.72
C ASN A 264 9.27 -8.29 -15.47
N GLY A 265 8.46 -8.35 -14.41
CA GLY A 265 8.87 -8.87 -13.12
C GLY A 265 9.42 -7.81 -12.18
N LEU A 266 9.53 -8.16 -10.90
CA LEU A 266 10.12 -7.30 -9.88
C LEU A 266 11.62 -7.52 -9.80
N ILE A 267 12.40 -6.45 -9.91
CA ILE A 267 13.87 -6.46 -9.70
C ILE A 267 14.10 -5.92 -8.28
N TYR A 268 14.29 -6.84 -7.35
CA TYR A 268 14.49 -6.54 -5.92
C TYR A 268 15.84 -7.11 -5.45
N LYS A 269 16.72 -6.24 -5.01
CA LYS A 269 18.09 -6.61 -4.59
C LYS A 269 18.72 -5.51 -3.76
N ASP A 270 19.78 -5.86 -3.02
CA ASP A 270 20.63 -4.92 -2.25
C ASP A 270 21.39 -3.95 -3.15
#